data_3508710baf485a170333ef1c06149921
#
_entry.id   3508710baf485a170333ef1c06149921
#
_cell.length_a   1.000
_cell.length_b   1.000
_cell.length_c   1.000
_cell.angle_alpha   90.00
_cell.angle_beta   90.00
_cell.angle_gamma   90.00
#
_symmetry.space_group_name_H-M   'P 1'
#
loop_
_entity.id
_entity.type
_entity.pdbx_description
1 polymer ?
#
loop_
_entity_poly.entity_id
_entity_poly.type
_entity_poly.pdbx_seq_one_letter_code
_entity_poly.pdbx_strand_id
1 'polypeptide(L)'
;MSADPRAARTRARLHEALFEACADRPLGEVSVAEVTRLARVSRGTFYLHYEDLSALAVGASAELVRDAVDALHASDDPPAVLAGLLGSISQHANVYRGLIGPGGGGPLGEALHGELRDRALVERRKRAVQPGDEAIASAVAATFTGVVAGWLHGRVPGTAGEVAGRIWGMVVALHRSL
;
A
#
# COMPACT_ATOMS: atom_id res chain seq x y z
N MET A 1 -13.43 -14.44 -14.69
CA MET A 1 -14.17 -13.24 -15.16
C MET A 1 -13.14 -12.22 -15.61
N SER A 2 -13.08 -11.91 -16.90
CA SER A 2 -12.13 -10.90 -17.43
C SER A 2 -12.61 -9.52 -16.97
N ALA A 3 -11.75 -8.78 -16.28
CA ALA A 3 -12.04 -7.41 -15.86
C ALA A 3 -12.32 -6.56 -17.12
N ASP A 4 -13.39 -5.75 -17.09
CA ASP A 4 -13.72 -4.85 -18.20
C ASP A 4 -12.56 -3.86 -18.43
N PRO A 5 -11.94 -3.86 -19.63
CA PRO A 5 -10.80 -2.98 -19.93
C PRO A 5 -11.15 -1.48 -19.83
N ARG A 6 -12.44 -1.12 -19.96
CA ARG A 6 -12.90 0.27 -19.78
C ARG A 6 -12.90 0.66 -18.31
N ALA A 7 -13.38 -0.23 -17.44
CA ALA A 7 -13.36 -0.01 -16.00
C ALA A 7 -11.92 0.10 -15.45
N ALA A 8 -11.00 -0.76 -15.93
CA ALA A 8 -9.58 -0.68 -15.56
C ALA A 8 -8.95 0.67 -15.97
N ARG A 9 -9.19 1.14 -17.20
CA ARG A 9 -8.72 2.45 -17.66
C ARG A 9 -9.31 3.61 -16.87
N THR A 10 -10.58 3.53 -16.49
CA THR A 10 -11.23 4.55 -15.65
C THR A 10 -10.58 4.62 -14.28
N ARG A 11 -10.34 3.46 -13.63
CA ARG A 11 -9.64 3.41 -12.34
C ARG A 11 -8.23 4.01 -12.42
N ALA A 12 -7.42 3.61 -13.40
CA ALA A 12 -6.08 4.15 -13.59
C ALA A 12 -6.08 5.69 -13.71
N ARG A 13 -7.00 6.26 -14.51
CA ARG A 13 -7.13 7.73 -14.63
C ARG A 13 -7.56 8.41 -13.32
N LEU A 14 -8.42 7.76 -12.53
CA LEU A 14 -8.81 8.28 -11.22
C LEU A 14 -7.65 8.21 -10.22
N HIS A 15 -6.82 7.16 -10.26
CA HIS A 15 -5.61 7.03 -9.44
C HIS A 15 -4.59 8.14 -9.76
N GLU A 16 -4.26 8.33 -11.04
CA GLU A 16 -3.35 9.40 -11.49
C GLU A 16 -3.86 10.78 -11.05
N ALA A 17 -5.14 11.06 -11.28
CA ALA A 17 -5.76 12.33 -10.91
C ALA A 17 -5.77 12.58 -9.39
N LEU A 18 -5.91 11.54 -8.57
CA LEU A 18 -5.82 11.66 -7.12
C LEU A 18 -4.42 12.09 -6.69
N PHE A 19 -3.39 11.39 -7.18
CA PHE A 19 -2.01 11.72 -6.85
C PHE A 19 -1.60 13.11 -7.34
N GLU A 20 -2.05 13.52 -8.53
CA GLU A 20 -1.88 14.88 -9.06
C GLU A 20 -2.55 15.92 -8.14
N ALA A 21 -3.81 15.70 -7.74
CA ALA A 21 -4.55 16.62 -6.87
C ALA A 21 -3.91 16.75 -5.46
N CYS A 22 -3.23 15.72 -4.98
CA CYS A 22 -2.57 15.69 -3.68
C CYS A 22 -1.08 16.06 -3.73
N ALA A 23 -0.53 16.50 -4.86
CA ALA A 23 0.90 16.77 -4.99
C ALA A 23 1.41 17.74 -3.92
N ASP A 24 0.70 18.85 -3.67
CA ASP A 24 1.12 19.91 -2.77
C ASP A 24 0.24 20.05 -1.52
N ARG A 25 -0.75 19.17 -1.31
CA ARG A 25 -1.72 19.29 -0.20
C ARG A 25 -2.26 17.94 0.25
N PRO A 26 -2.73 17.84 1.51
CA PRO A 26 -3.25 16.59 2.04
C PRO A 26 -4.59 16.20 1.39
N LEU A 27 -4.87 14.89 1.39
CA LEU A 27 -6.10 14.30 0.84
C LEU A 27 -7.39 14.97 1.37
N GLY A 28 -7.40 15.39 2.63
CA GLY A 28 -8.55 16.04 3.25
C GLY A 28 -8.91 17.42 2.65
N GLU A 29 -8.03 18.03 1.89
CA GLU A 29 -8.25 19.31 1.19
C GLU A 29 -8.64 19.13 -0.28
N VAL A 30 -8.70 17.90 -0.77
CA VAL A 30 -9.06 17.56 -2.15
C VAL A 30 -10.54 17.20 -2.26
N SER A 31 -11.17 17.54 -3.37
CA SER A 31 -12.59 17.22 -3.61
C SER A 31 -12.78 16.21 -4.75
N VAL A 32 -13.87 15.43 -4.68
CA VAL A 32 -14.29 14.51 -5.76
C VAL A 32 -14.47 15.28 -7.09
N ALA A 33 -14.98 16.53 -7.02
CA ALA A 33 -15.15 17.35 -8.22
C ALA A 33 -13.83 17.66 -8.93
N GLU A 34 -12.78 17.88 -8.18
CA GLU A 34 -11.46 18.16 -8.69
C GLU A 34 -10.83 16.91 -9.31
N VAL A 35 -10.84 15.78 -8.59
CA VAL A 35 -10.29 14.51 -9.08
C VAL A 35 -11.03 14.07 -10.36
N THR A 36 -12.37 14.17 -10.41
CA THR A 36 -13.13 13.81 -11.60
C THR A 36 -12.85 14.73 -12.79
N ARG A 37 -12.61 16.04 -12.55
CA ARG A 37 -12.19 16.98 -13.58
C ARG A 37 -10.82 16.62 -14.15
N LEU A 38 -9.83 16.35 -13.30
CA LEU A 38 -8.48 15.93 -13.70
C LEU A 38 -8.53 14.59 -14.47
N ALA A 39 -9.24 13.62 -13.94
CA ALA A 39 -9.43 12.31 -14.56
C ALA A 39 -10.27 12.37 -15.85
N ARG A 40 -10.92 13.50 -16.16
CA ARG A 40 -11.87 13.68 -17.27
C ARG A 40 -12.98 12.61 -17.27
N VAL A 41 -13.57 12.37 -16.11
CA VAL A 41 -14.72 11.49 -15.93
C VAL A 41 -15.88 12.23 -15.26
N SER A 42 -17.11 11.72 -15.38
CA SER A 42 -18.24 12.27 -14.65
C SER A 42 -18.21 11.88 -13.17
N ARG A 43 -18.86 12.68 -12.31
CA ARG A 43 -19.07 12.28 -10.90
C ARG A 43 -19.84 10.97 -10.79
N GLY A 44 -20.83 10.72 -11.65
CA GLY A 44 -21.55 9.45 -11.70
C GLY A 44 -20.60 8.28 -11.99
N THR A 45 -19.65 8.46 -12.91
CA THR A 45 -18.62 7.44 -13.20
C THR A 45 -17.71 7.20 -11.99
N PHE A 46 -17.34 8.24 -11.24
CA PHE A 46 -16.58 8.06 -9.99
C PHE A 46 -17.32 7.18 -9.00
N TYR A 47 -18.59 7.49 -8.70
CA TYR A 47 -19.39 6.76 -7.73
C TYR A 47 -19.79 5.34 -8.16
N LEU A 48 -19.60 4.97 -9.43
CA LEU A 48 -19.68 3.56 -9.88
C LEU A 48 -18.46 2.74 -9.42
N HIS A 49 -17.34 3.37 -9.08
CA HIS A 49 -16.08 2.70 -8.73
C HIS A 49 -15.70 2.88 -7.26
N TYR A 50 -15.99 4.04 -6.66
CA TYR A 50 -15.55 4.40 -5.32
C TYR A 50 -16.62 5.20 -4.58
N GLU A 51 -16.78 4.91 -3.29
CA GLU A 51 -17.74 5.63 -2.42
C GLU A 51 -17.28 7.06 -2.12
N ASP A 52 -15.97 7.24 -1.94
CA ASP A 52 -15.33 8.51 -1.61
C ASP A 52 -13.85 8.53 -2.02
N LEU A 53 -13.15 9.64 -1.73
CA LEU A 53 -11.72 9.78 -2.02
C LEU A 53 -10.85 8.86 -1.17
N SER A 54 -11.28 8.50 0.02
CA SER A 54 -10.56 7.56 0.87
C SER A 54 -10.56 6.17 0.26
N ALA A 55 -11.73 5.70 -0.21
CA ALA A 55 -11.87 4.43 -0.92
C ALA A 55 -11.04 4.41 -2.23
N LEU A 56 -11.02 5.52 -2.99
CA LEU A 56 -10.16 5.66 -4.15
C LEU A 56 -8.69 5.53 -3.79
N ALA A 57 -8.24 6.24 -2.75
CA ALA A 57 -6.85 6.25 -2.33
C ALA A 57 -6.41 4.88 -1.75
N VAL A 58 -7.27 4.21 -1.00
CA VAL A 58 -7.03 2.83 -0.52
C VAL A 58 -6.90 1.87 -1.70
N GLY A 59 -7.80 1.96 -2.69
CA GLY A 59 -7.76 1.12 -3.89
C GLY A 59 -6.47 1.30 -4.70
N ALA A 60 -6.07 2.56 -4.96
CA ALA A 60 -4.83 2.89 -5.66
C ALA A 60 -3.58 2.35 -4.93
N SER A 61 -3.56 2.51 -3.62
CA SER A 61 -2.45 2.07 -2.77
C SER A 61 -2.36 0.55 -2.66
N ALA A 62 -3.51 -0.14 -2.60
CA ALA A 62 -3.56 -1.59 -2.55
C ALA A 62 -3.06 -2.23 -3.87
N GLU A 63 -3.32 -1.61 -5.02
CA GLU A 63 -2.75 -2.06 -6.31
C GLU A 63 -1.22 -1.93 -6.30
N LEU A 64 -0.69 -0.77 -5.89
CA LEU A 64 0.76 -0.55 -5.79
C LEU A 64 1.45 -1.58 -4.89
N VAL A 65 0.85 -1.88 -3.74
CA VAL A 65 1.42 -2.86 -2.80
C VAL A 65 1.32 -4.29 -3.34
N ARG A 66 0.22 -4.65 -3.99
CA ARG A 66 0.10 -5.98 -4.64
C ARG A 66 1.19 -6.18 -5.69
N ASP A 67 1.38 -5.21 -6.58
CA ASP A 67 2.40 -5.26 -7.63
C ASP A 67 3.81 -5.38 -7.03
N ALA A 68 4.09 -4.63 -5.96
CA ALA A 68 5.36 -4.70 -5.25
C ALA A 68 5.57 -6.07 -4.57
N VAL A 69 4.55 -6.66 -3.97
CA VAL A 69 4.65 -7.99 -3.34
C VAL A 69 4.87 -9.07 -4.41
N ASP A 70 4.20 -8.99 -5.54
CA ASP A 70 4.43 -9.91 -6.65
C ASP A 70 5.86 -9.78 -7.21
N ALA A 71 6.36 -8.55 -7.34
CA ALA A 71 7.73 -8.27 -7.74
C ALA A 71 8.77 -8.77 -6.72
N LEU A 72 8.49 -8.66 -5.41
CA LEU A 72 9.35 -9.19 -4.34
C LEU A 72 9.60 -10.70 -4.48
N HIS A 73 8.56 -11.46 -4.84
CA HIS A 73 8.67 -12.91 -5.01
C HIS A 73 9.41 -13.32 -6.30
N ALA A 74 9.44 -12.44 -7.30
CA ALA A 74 10.11 -12.69 -8.58
C ALA A 74 11.55 -12.14 -8.64
N SER A 75 11.98 -11.38 -7.61
CA SER A 75 13.24 -10.64 -7.63
C SER A 75 14.36 -11.38 -6.90
N ASP A 76 15.57 -11.28 -7.45
CA ASP A 76 16.81 -11.67 -6.80
C ASP A 76 17.29 -10.63 -5.77
N ASP A 77 16.72 -9.40 -5.78
CA ASP A 77 17.01 -8.32 -4.84
C ASP A 77 15.71 -7.74 -4.24
N PRO A 78 15.05 -8.47 -3.31
CA PRO A 78 13.84 -8.01 -2.65
C PRO A 78 13.98 -6.66 -1.90
N PRO A 79 15.12 -6.35 -1.23
CA PRO A 79 15.31 -5.03 -0.63
C PRO A 79 15.23 -3.87 -1.63
N ALA A 80 15.74 -4.03 -2.85
CA ALA A 80 15.65 -2.98 -3.87
C ALA A 80 14.21 -2.76 -4.35
N VAL A 81 13.42 -3.83 -4.52
CA VAL A 81 11.98 -3.73 -4.84
C VAL A 81 11.24 -2.98 -3.74
N LEU A 82 11.50 -3.32 -2.49
CA LEU A 82 10.89 -2.65 -1.34
C LEU A 82 11.31 -1.17 -1.25
N ALA A 83 12.56 -0.86 -1.56
CA ALA A 83 13.05 0.53 -1.62
C ALA A 83 12.31 1.32 -2.71
N GLY A 84 12.05 0.74 -3.86
CA GLY A 84 11.25 1.33 -4.94
C GLY A 84 9.82 1.64 -4.48
N LEU A 85 9.16 0.69 -3.82
CA LEU A 85 7.82 0.89 -3.23
C LEU A 85 7.82 2.05 -2.23
N LEU A 86 8.78 2.07 -1.28
CA LEU A 86 8.86 3.14 -0.28
C LEU A 86 9.21 4.48 -0.93
N GLY A 87 10.00 4.49 -2.00
CA GLY A 87 10.26 5.69 -2.81
C GLY A 87 8.98 6.26 -3.39
N SER A 88 8.13 5.43 -4.00
CA SER A 88 6.82 5.82 -4.53
C SER A 88 5.88 6.34 -3.43
N ILE A 89 5.84 5.67 -2.29
CA ILE A 89 5.08 6.11 -1.12
C ILE A 89 5.55 7.49 -0.64
N SER A 90 6.87 7.73 -0.59
CA SER A 90 7.44 9.00 -0.17
C SER A 90 7.09 10.15 -1.11
N GLN A 91 7.09 9.91 -2.42
CA GLN A 91 6.68 10.90 -3.42
C GLN A 91 5.25 11.37 -3.24
N HIS A 92 4.38 10.51 -2.70
CA HIS A 92 2.95 10.80 -2.48
C HIS A 92 2.58 10.80 -0.99
N ALA A 93 3.50 11.23 -0.13
CA ALA A 93 3.33 11.20 1.33
C ALA A 93 2.06 11.93 1.82
N ASN A 94 1.61 12.96 1.10
CA ASN A 94 0.39 13.71 1.41
C ASN A 94 -0.90 12.86 1.33
N VAL A 95 -0.93 11.87 0.42
CA VAL A 95 -2.02 10.90 0.35
C VAL A 95 -1.92 9.92 1.52
N TYR A 96 -0.73 9.33 1.69
CA TYR A 96 -0.53 8.22 2.62
C TYR A 96 -0.65 8.62 4.09
N ARG A 97 -0.16 9.82 4.49
CA ARG A 97 -0.28 10.31 5.87
C ARG A 97 -1.71 10.48 6.35
N GLY A 98 -2.64 10.81 5.45
CA GLY A 98 -4.07 10.92 5.77
C GLY A 98 -4.78 9.57 5.94
N LEU A 99 -4.19 8.49 5.43
CA LEU A 99 -4.80 7.16 5.35
C LEU A 99 -4.17 6.12 6.28
N ILE A 100 -2.91 6.35 6.67
CA ILE A 100 -2.18 5.51 7.62
C ILE A 100 -1.87 6.37 8.84
N GLY A 101 -2.57 6.11 9.94
CA GLY A 101 -2.32 6.78 11.21
C GLY A 101 -0.93 6.46 11.76
N PRO A 102 -0.42 7.27 12.71
CA PRO A 102 0.93 7.13 13.26
C PRO A 102 1.27 5.74 13.82
N GLY A 103 0.27 4.96 14.25
CA GLY A 103 0.43 3.58 14.74
C GLY A 103 0.29 2.49 13.68
N GLY A 104 0.13 2.86 12.40
CA GLY A 104 -0.11 1.90 11.31
C GLY A 104 -1.60 1.54 11.11
N GLY A 105 -2.50 2.10 11.90
CA GLY A 105 -3.96 1.97 11.74
C GLY A 105 -4.52 2.94 10.69
N GLY A 106 -5.85 2.98 10.59
CA GLY A 106 -6.57 3.77 9.59
C GLY A 106 -6.91 2.97 8.34
N PRO A 107 -7.72 3.54 7.41
CA PRO A 107 -8.32 2.78 6.33
C PRO A 107 -7.31 2.02 5.46
N LEU A 108 -6.19 2.66 5.13
CA LEU A 108 -5.15 2.02 4.34
C LEU A 108 -4.30 1.08 5.19
N GLY A 109 -3.98 1.45 6.42
CA GLY A 109 -3.21 0.59 7.33
C GLY A 109 -3.89 -0.75 7.58
N GLU A 110 -5.19 -0.75 7.81
CA GLU A 110 -6.00 -1.96 8.00
C GLU A 110 -6.07 -2.81 6.72
N ALA A 111 -6.32 -2.17 5.57
CA ALA A 111 -6.35 -2.85 4.28
C ALA A 111 -5.01 -3.51 3.93
N LEU A 112 -3.90 -2.79 4.12
CA LEU A 112 -2.55 -3.32 3.88
C LEU A 112 -2.18 -4.43 4.86
N HIS A 113 -2.53 -4.29 6.13
CA HIS A 113 -2.30 -5.35 7.12
C HIS A 113 -2.99 -6.65 6.70
N GLY A 114 -4.27 -6.57 6.32
CA GLY A 114 -5.03 -7.73 5.84
C GLY A 114 -4.39 -8.39 4.62
N GLU A 115 -4.10 -7.62 3.58
CA GLU A 115 -3.51 -8.10 2.33
C GLU A 115 -2.13 -8.76 2.57
N LEU A 116 -1.25 -8.10 3.31
CA LEU A 116 0.10 -8.61 3.60
C LEU A 116 0.07 -9.86 4.47
N ARG A 117 -0.83 -9.91 5.49
CA ARG A 117 -1.03 -11.10 6.32
C ARG A 117 -1.48 -12.28 5.48
N ASP A 118 -2.48 -12.10 4.65
CA ASP A 118 -3.05 -13.18 3.84
C ASP A 118 -2.00 -13.72 2.84
N ARG A 119 -1.22 -12.85 2.22
CA ARG A 119 -0.12 -13.26 1.33
C ARG A 119 1.00 -13.97 2.08
N ALA A 120 1.44 -13.45 3.22
CA ALA A 120 2.44 -14.11 4.04
C ALA A 120 1.98 -15.50 4.48
N LEU A 121 0.71 -15.65 4.83
CA LEU A 121 0.12 -16.92 5.20
C LEU A 121 0.09 -17.92 4.02
N VAL A 122 -0.27 -17.48 2.83
CA VAL A 122 -0.23 -18.31 1.61
C VAL A 122 1.19 -18.80 1.33
N GLU A 123 2.20 -17.93 1.40
CA GLU A 123 3.59 -18.30 1.17
C GLU A 123 4.12 -19.32 2.21
N ARG A 124 3.77 -19.15 3.48
CA ARG A 124 4.16 -20.08 4.53
C ARG A 124 3.54 -21.46 4.32
N ARG A 125 2.26 -21.52 3.98
CA ARG A 125 1.51 -22.77 3.75
C ARG A 125 2.00 -23.57 2.54
N LYS A 126 2.72 -22.96 1.59
CA LYS A 126 3.38 -23.67 0.49
C LYS A 126 4.48 -24.63 0.98
N ARG A 127 5.10 -24.39 2.12
CA ARG A 127 6.16 -25.24 2.68
C ARG A 127 5.60 -26.36 3.52
N ALA A 128 4.80 -26.05 4.53
CA ALA A 128 3.98 -26.94 5.36
C ALA A 128 3.12 -26.09 6.28
N VAL A 129 1.95 -26.54 6.66
CA VAL A 129 1.12 -25.85 7.67
C VAL A 129 1.75 -26.08 9.05
N GLN A 130 2.11 -24.99 9.74
CA GLN A 130 2.75 -25.04 11.05
C GLN A 130 1.91 -24.30 12.11
N PRO A 131 1.90 -24.78 13.37
CA PRO A 131 1.38 -24.00 14.48
C PRO A 131 2.12 -22.65 14.56
N GLY A 132 1.37 -21.53 14.60
CA GLY A 132 1.97 -20.20 14.68
C GLY A 132 2.08 -19.46 13.35
N ASP A 133 1.79 -20.08 12.20
CA ASP A 133 1.83 -19.42 10.88
C ASP A 133 1.00 -18.14 10.83
N GLU A 134 -0.18 -18.13 11.45
CA GLU A 134 -1.04 -16.93 11.50
C GLU A 134 -0.42 -15.81 12.34
N ALA A 135 0.23 -16.15 13.45
CA ALA A 135 0.91 -15.15 14.28
C ALA A 135 2.09 -14.51 13.55
N ILE A 136 2.87 -15.31 12.83
CA ILE A 136 4.00 -14.80 12.03
C ILE A 136 3.50 -13.97 10.85
N ALA A 137 2.49 -14.43 10.13
CA ALA A 137 1.92 -13.66 9.02
C ALA A 137 1.38 -12.31 9.50
N SER A 138 0.70 -12.28 10.64
CA SER A 138 0.25 -11.03 11.28
C SER A 138 1.42 -10.15 11.72
N ALA A 139 2.48 -10.72 12.29
CA ALA A 139 3.67 -9.98 12.70
C ALA A 139 4.42 -9.38 11.51
N VAL A 140 4.52 -10.09 10.38
CA VAL A 140 5.09 -9.58 9.12
C VAL A 140 4.29 -8.36 8.64
N ALA A 141 2.97 -8.49 8.57
CA ALA A 141 2.10 -7.40 8.16
C ALA A 141 2.20 -6.19 9.10
N ALA A 142 2.17 -6.41 10.42
CA ALA A 142 2.31 -5.36 11.43
C ALA A 142 3.68 -4.67 11.36
N THR A 143 4.75 -5.42 11.11
CA THR A 143 6.10 -4.88 10.94
C THR A 143 6.14 -3.90 9.77
N PHE A 144 5.61 -4.30 8.61
CA PHE A 144 5.55 -3.43 7.45
C PHE A 144 4.73 -2.17 7.73
N THR A 145 3.46 -2.33 8.11
CA THR A 145 2.54 -1.19 8.30
C THR A 145 3.01 -0.25 9.42
N GLY A 146 3.51 -0.78 10.53
CA GLY A 146 3.98 0.03 11.66
C GLY A 146 5.27 0.80 11.34
N VAL A 147 6.24 0.19 10.65
CA VAL A 147 7.49 0.86 10.28
C VAL A 147 7.25 1.92 9.21
N VAL A 148 6.45 1.61 8.18
CA VAL A 148 6.08 2.58 7.14
C VAL A 148 5.32 3.76 7.74
N ALA A 149 4.36 3.51 8.62
CA ALA A 149 3.66 4.57 9.34
C ALA A 149 4.62 5.44 10.17
N GLY A 150 5.50 4.80 10.94
CA GLY A 150 6.51 5.52 11.73
C GLY A 150 7.43 6.38 10.87
N TRP A 151 7.82 5.89 9.70
CA TRP A 151 8.66 6.61 8.76
C TRP A 151 7.92 7.78 8.09
N LEU A 152 6.72 7.58 7.59
CA LEU A 152 5.87 8.63 7.00
C LEU A 152 5.59 9.78 7.98
N HIS A 153 5.47 9.48 9.26
CA HIS A 153 5.23 10.46 10.33
C HIS A 153 6.51 10.94 11.03
N GLY A 154 7.70 10.65 10.47
CA GLY A 154 8.99 11.16 10.95
C GLY A 154 9.52 10.56 12.26
N ARG A 155 8.91 9.45 12.75
CA ARG A 155 9.37 8.76 13.97
C ARG A 155 10.44 7.72 13.71
N VAL A 156 10.46 7.16 12.49
CA VAL A 156 11.51 6.25 12.03
C VAL A 156 12.38 7.04 11.04
N PRO A 157 13.64 7.35 11.38
CA PRO A 157 14.54 8.10 10.50
C PRO A 157 15.11 7.20 9.40
N GLY A 158 15.48 7.80 8.28
CA GLY A 158 16.22 7.17 7.19
C GLY A 158 15.59 7.41 5.82
N THR A 159 16.37 7.12 4.79
CA THR A 159 15.94 7.11 3.40
C THR A 159 15.02 5.90 3.12
N ALA A 160 14.30 5.92 2.00
CA ALA A 160 13.49 4.79 1.57
C ALA A 160 14.29 3.48 1.51
N GLY A 161 15.52 3.51 1.00
CA GLY A 161 16.40 2.35 0.93
C GLY A 161 16.81 1.80 2.29
N GLU A 162 17.18 2.68 3.24
CA GLU A 162 17.56 2.28 4.60
C GLU A 162 16.36 1.66 5.36
N VAL A 163 15.19 2.25 5.22
CA VAL A 163 13.96 1.73 5.85
C VAL A 163 13.55 0.41 5.22
N ALA A 164 13.65 0.28 3.90
CA ALA A 164 13.41 -0.97 3.19
C ALA A 164 14.33 -2.11 3.68
N GLY A 165 15.62 -1.84 3.80
CA GLY A 165 16.58 -2.82 4.34
C GLY A 165 16.24 -3.26 5.77
N ARG A 166 15.82 -2.33 6.63
CA ARG A 166 15.38 -2.66 8.01
C ARG A 166 14.12 -3.52 8.01
N ILE A 167 13.10 -3.15 7.23
CA ILE A 167 11.86 -3.94 7.10
C ILE A 167 12.19 -5.35 6.61
N TRP A 168 13.00 -5.47 5.54
CA TRP A 168 13.38 -6.76 4.99
C TRP A 168 14.12 -7.65 6.01
N GLY A 169 15.09 -7.07 6.73
CA GLY A 169 15.81 -7.79 7.79
C GLY A 169 14.87 -8.32 8.88
N MET A 170 13.90 -7.53 9.32
CA MET A 170 12.89 -7.95 10.31
C MET A 170 11.96 -9.04 9.76
N VAL A 171 11.48 -8.91 8.52
CA VAL A 171 10.63 -9.89 7.86
C VAL A 171 11.35 -11.23 7.73
N VAL A 172 12.62 -11.23 7.30
CA VAL A 172 13.44 -12.45 7.20
C VAL A 172 13.65 -13.10 8.58
N ALA A 173 13.90 -12.28 9.61
CA ALA A 173 14.05 -12.80 10.98
C ALA A 173 12.77 -13.47 11.48
N LEU A 174 11.61 -12.84 11.27
CA LEU A 174 10.30 -13.42 11.62
C LEU A 174 10.03 -14.75 10.90
N HIS A 175 10.42 -14.87 9.63
CA HIS A 175 10.25 -16.11 8.88
C HIS A 175 11.18 -17.26 9.35
N ARG A 176 12.29 -16.93 10.00
CA ARG A 176 13.26 -17.90 10.53
C ARG A 176 13.00 -18.30 11.99
N SER A 177 12.07 -17.63 12.66
CA SER A 177 11.87 -17.78 14.12
C SER A 177 11.11 -19.05 14.53
N LEU A 178 10.63 -19.87 13.57
CA LEU A 178 9.94 -21.15 13.89
C LEU A 178 10.47 -22.28 12.98
#